data_0a71eeefa5d2cb798299055305b766b1
#
_entry.id   0a71eeefa5d2cb798299055305b766b1
#
_cell.length_a   1.000
_cell.length_b   1.000
_cell.length_c   1.000
_cell.angle_alpha   90.00
_cell.angle_beta   90.00
_cell.angle_gamma   90.00
#
_symmetry.space_group_name_H-M   'P 1'
#
loop_
_entity.id
_entity.type
_entity.pdbx_description
1 polymer ?
#
loop_
_entity_poly.entity_id
_entity_poly.type
_entity_poly.pdbx_seq_one_letter_code
_entity_poly.pdbx_strand_id
1 'polypeptide(L)'
;MPRPQAPEVNGGDQVSGGPTISLTCLSLLGTAVQDNGMLEHAFAEACATQGIVPGTTDYAHYMVAAHRRIGEPAVDVFRGLFHGNPGRAEAAALSFERSFRAAIDRHGVLPVPGAQEVIEGLRDAGIRVCMITGLSRRLLGNLLDTLGWWRLVDLALSPEDVPRGYPWPDLVLAAMLRLGVEDVRETAYAGSTTSGIRCGKRAGAGIVAGVLTGGHTRDRLREAGATHFITAITDFPALLADAGTALPVHSAKMPEAGGRPEAGGRLEAGGRPEAGDRPGAGAAAREAAGGVAERAVPGPGSLVSPQASASQISRQVP
;
A
#
# COMPACT_ATOMS: atom_id res chain seq x y z
N MET A 1 24.54 71.26 -15.93
CA MET A 1 23.97 70.03 -16.49
C MET A 1 23.57 69.13 -15.35
N PRO A 2 22.28 68.94 -15.04
CA PRO A 2 21.86 68.00 -13.98
C PRO A 2 21.95 66.54 -14.47
N ARG A 3 22.39 65.64 -13.56
CA ARG A 3 22.49 64.22 -13.81
C ARG A 3 21.07 63.64 -13.94
N PRO A 4 20.81 62.63 -14.80
CA PRO A 4 19.54 61.93 -14.86
C PRO A 4 19.37 61.05 -13.61
N GLN A 5 18.21 61.16 -12.96
CA GLN A 5 17.75 60.30 -11.87
C GLN A 5 17.44 58.92 -12.45
N ALA A 6 17.98 57.90 -11.82
CA ALA A 6 17.60 56.48 -12.09
C ALA A 6 16.13 56.28 -11.76
N PRO A 7 15.39 55.42 -12.50
CA PRO A 7 14.02 55.13 -12.18
C PRO A 7 13.95 54.34 -10.86
N GLU A 8 13.07 54.79 -9.95
CA GLU A 8 12.67 54.03 -8.76
C GLU A 8 12.05 52.73 -9.20
N VAL A 9 12.70 51.63 -8.83
CA VAL A 9 12.10 50.29 -8.93
C VAL A 9 11.03 50.19 -7.85
N ASN A 10 9.78 50.34 -8.29
CA ASN A 10 8.62 50.04 -7.45
C ASN A 10 8.78 48.61 -6.93
N GLY A 11 8.92 48.49 -5.62
CA GLY A 11 8.81 47.22 -4.88
C GLY A 11 7.41 46.66 -5.02
N GLY A 12 7.19 45.95 -6.12
CA GLY A 12 5.96 45.18 -6.33
C GLY A 12 5.94 43.98 -5.39
N ASP A 13 4.86 43.86 -4.65
CA ASP A 13 4.24 42.78 -3.93
C ASP A 13 5.10 41.51 -3.83
N GLN A 14 5.71 41.33 -2.67
CA GLN A 14 6.10 40.01 -2.17
C GLN A 14 4.80 39.27 -1.82
N VAL A 15 4.16 38.65 -2.81
CA VAL A 15 3.20 37.57 -2.56
C VAL A 15 4.02 36.44 -1.93
N SER A 16 3.96 36.34 -0.61
CA SER A 16 4.48 35.21 0.15
C SER A 16 3.56 34.01 -0.02
N GLY A 17 3.40 33.53 -1.26
CA GLY A 17 2.75 32.28 -1.58
C GLY A 17 3.84 31.22 -1.79
N GLY A 18 3.81 30.13 -1.04
CA GLY A 18 4.59 28.94 -1.37
C GLY A 18 4.26 28.45 -2.79
N PRO A 19 5.08 27.58 -3.39
CA PRO A 19 4.82 27.08 -4.73
C PRO A 19 3.47 26.38 -4.76
N THR A 20 2.64 26.74 -5.76
CA THR A 20 1.34 26.08 -5.99
C THR A 20 1.60 24.62 -6.35
N ILE A 21 0.95 23.71 -5.64
CA ILE A 21 1.09 22.27 -5.92
C ILE A 21 0.37 21.92 -7.23
N SER A 22 1.11 21.33 -8.16
CA SER A 22 0.63 20.90 -9.48
C SER A 22 0.61 19.36 -9.64
N LEU A 23 1.30 18.65 -8.74
CA LEU A 23 1.39 17.18 -8.70
C LEU A 23 1.25 16.67 -7.29
N THR A 24 0.45 15.62 -7.13
CA THR A 24 0.41 14.82 -5.90
C THR A 24 0.88 13.41 -6.15
N CYS A 25 1.82 12.95 -5.33
CA CYS A 25 2.25 11.55 -5.29
C CYS A 25 1.64 10.90 -4.05
N LEU A 26 0.67 10.00 -4.25
CA LEU A 26 -0.04 9.31 -3.19
C LEU A 26 0.48 7.89 -3.02
N SER A 27 0.88 7.52 -1.82
CA SER A 27 1.17 6.12 -1.49
C SER A 27 -0.12 5.31 -1.52
N LEU A 28 -0.04 4.04 -1.93
CA LEU A 28 -1.22 3.21 -2.13
C LEU A 28 -1.74 2.63 -0.80
N LEU A 29 -1.07 1.58 -0.27
CA LEU A 29 -1.52 0.89 0.94
C LEU A 29 -1.33 1.73 2.21
N GLY A 30 -2.34 1.70 3.06
CA GLY A 30 -2.39 2.48 4.30
C GLY A 30 -2.59 3.98 4.10
N THR A 31 -2.77 4.44 2.86
CA THR A 31 -3.00 5.85 2.50
C THR A 31 -4.28 6.01 1.69
N ALA A 32 -4.34 5.48 0.49
CA ALA A 32 -5.53 5.48 -0.37
C ALA A 32 -6.30 4.16 -0.30
N VAL A 33 -5.63 3.05 0.01
CA VAL A 33 -6.18 1.70 0.08
C VAL A 33 -5.91 1.11 1.46
N GLN A 34 -6.91 0.45 2.04
CA GLN A 34 -6.78 -0.24 3.31
C GLN A 34 -5.88 -1.46 3.16
N ASP A 35 -4.92 -1.63 4.07
CA ASP A 35 -4.04 -2.81 4.08
C ASP A 35 -4.73 -4.04 4.68
N ASN A 36 -5.58 -3.84 5.69
CA ASN A 36 -6.31 -4.91 6.41
C ASN A 36 -5.44 -6.12 6.80
N GLY A 37 -4.14 -5.88 7.09
CA GLY A 37 -3.19 -6.90 7.49
C GLY A 37 -2.65 -7.77 6.34
N MET A 38 -2.96 -7.45 5.08
CA MET A 38 -2.51 -8.22 3.92
C MET A 38 -0.98 -8.25 3.80
N LEU A 39 -0.31 -7.13 4.08
CA LEU A 39 1.16 -7.05 4.05
C LEU A 39 1.78 -7.96 5.12
N GLU A 40 1.30 -7.87 6.36
CA GLU A 40 1.82 -8.68 7.46
C GLU A 40 1.60 -10.18 7.21
N HIS A 41 0.40 -10.55 6.76
CA HIS A 41 0.09 -11.94 6.40
C HIS A 41 1.00 -12.46 5.28
N ALA A 42 1.19 -11.69 4.22
CA ALA A 42 2.04 -12.10 3.11
C ALA A 42 3.53 -12.23 3.51
N PHE A 43 4.02 -11.36 4.40
CA PHE A 43 5.36 -11.48 4.97
C PHE A 43 5.50 -12.73 5.86
N ALA A 44 4.51 -13.01 6.71
CA ALA A 44 4.49 -14.18 7.57
C ALA A 44 4.54 -15.48 6.75
N GLU A 45 3.70 -15.59 5.72
CA GLU A 45 3.68 -16.73 4.79
C GLU A 45 5.03 -16.87 4.04
N ALA A 46 5.59 -15.77 3.57
CA ALA A 46 6.89 -15.79 2.92
C ALA A 46 8.00 -16.29 3.87
N CYS A 47 7.99 -15.86 5.13
CA CYS A 47 8.92 -16.36 6.16
C CYS A 47 8.72 -17.86 6.43
N ALA A 48 7.46 -18.30 6.54
CA ALA A 48 7.14 -19.71 6.76
C ALA A 48 7.66 -20.62 5.65
N THR A 49 7.58 -20.19 4.37
CA THR A 49 8.16 -20.96 3.23
C THR A 49 9.69 -21.08 3.30
N GLN A 50 10.34 -20.24 4.11
CA GLN A 50 11.78 -20.27 4.36
C GLN A 50 12.15 -21.00 5.66
N GLY A 51 11.20 -21.70 6.28
CA GLY A 51 11.41 -22.43 7.54
C GLY A 51 11.44 -21.55 8.79
N ILE A 52 11.00 -20.27 8.70
CA ILE A 52 10.89 -19.36 9.83
C ILE A 52 9.49 -19.51 10.40
N VAL A 53 9.37 -20.23 11.51
CA VAL A 53 8.09 -20.67 12.07
C VAL A 53 7.54 -19.66 13.08
N PRO A 54 6.25 -19.30 13.03
CA PRO A 54 5.61 -18.48 14.06
C PRO A 54 5.84 -19.00 15.47
N GLY A 55 6.00 -18.10 16.43
CA GLY A 55 6.27 -18.43 17.84
C GLY A 55 7.74 -18.61 18.18
N THR A 56 8.66 -18.54 17.21
CA THR A 56 10.11 -18.56 17.47
C THR A 56 10.67 -17.15 17.61
N THR A 57 11.82 -17.02 18.31
CA THR A 57 12.55 -15.76 18.43
C THR A 57 12.96 -15.22 17.05
N ASP A 58 13.38 -16.10 16.16
CA ASP A 58 13.75 -15.74 14.80
C ASP A 58 12.57 -15.13 14.04
N TYR A 59 11.39 -15.76 14.12
CA TYR A 59 10.18 -15.20 13.50
C TYR A 59 9.88 -13.79 14.02
N ALA A 60 9.88 -13.58 15.34
CA ALA A 60 9.66 -12.27 15.91
C ALA A 60 10.69 -11.23 15.42
N HIS A 61 11.98 -11.62 15.35
CA HIS A 61 13.03 -10.76 14.82
C HIS A 61 12.80 -10.38 13.36
N TYR A 62 12.47 -11.35 12.50
CA TYR A 62 12.19 -11.11 11.08
C TYR A 62 10.96 -10.22 10.87
N MET A 63 9.88 -10.45 11.62
CA MET A 63 8.66 -9.63 11.51
C MET A 63 8.90 -8.18 11.95
N VAL A 64 9.65 -7.95 13.02
CA VAL A 64 10.05 -6.60 13.47
C VAL A 64 10.90 -5.91 12.39
N ALA A 65 11.86 -6.62 11.80
CA ALA A 65 12.71 -6.05 10.75
C ALA A 65 11.91 -5.75 9.47
N ALA A 66 10.99 -6.64 9.06
CA ALA A 66 10.08 -6.41 7.94
C ALA A 66 9.18 -5.21 8.19
N HIS A 67 8.59 -5.11 9.40
CA HIS A 67 7.72 -3.98 9.77
C HIS A 67 8.46 -2.63 9.70
N ARG A 68 9.73 -2.58 10.07
CA ARG A 68 10.54 -1.34 9.97
C ARG A 68 10.77 -0.89 8.52
N ARG A 69 10.66 -1.82 7.57
CA ARG A 69 10.91 -1.61 6.14
C ARG A 69 9.65 -1.69 5.28
N ILE A 70 8.47 -1.68 5.92
CA ILE A 70 7.19 -1.61 5.20
C ILE A 70 7.23 -0.48 4.17
N GLY A 71 6.75 -0.80 2.96
CA GLY A 71 6.73 0.08 1.81
C GLY A 71 7.94 -0.09 0.90
N GLU A 72 9.07 -0.66 1.34
CA GLU A 72 10.17 -1.00 0.47
C GLU A 72 9.82 -2.21 -0.43
N PRO A 73 10.48 -2.39 -1.60
CA PRO A 73 10.27 -3.57 -2.43
C PRO A 73 10.53 -4.86 -1.64
N ALA A 74 9.62 -5.83 -1.73
CA ALA A 74 9.71 -7.07 -0.94
C ALA A 74 11.05 -7.79 -1.12
N VAL A 75 11.56 -7.83 -2.35
CA VAL A 75 12.87 -8.47 -2.64
C VAL A 75 14.01 -7.79 -1.88
N ASP A 76 13.97 -6.46 -1.72
CA ASP A 76 15.03 -5.72 -1.00
C ASP A 76 14.90 -5.93 0.51
N VAL A 77 13.66 -6.01 1.02
CA VAL A 77 13.41 -6.38 2.42
C VAL A 77 14.01 -7.77 2.69
N PHE A 78 13.70 -8.78 1.86
CA PHE A 78 14.19 -10.13 2.06
C PHE A 78 15.71 -10.26 1.81
N ARG A 79 16.31 -9.51 0.88
CA ARG A 79 17.77 -9.42 0.74
C ARG A 79 18.43 -8.90 2.02
N GLY A 80 17.81 -7.93 2.67
CA GLY A 80 18.26 -7.43 3.96
C GLY A 80 18.07 -8.43 5.11
N LEU A 81 17.11 -9.34 5.03
CA LEU A 81 16.85 -10.36 6.04
C LEU A 81 17.71 -11.64 5.84
N PHE A 82 17.92 -12.04 4.58
CA PHE A 82 18.67 -13.26 4.24
C PHE A 82 20.06 -12.93 3.69
N HIS A 83 20.86 -12.22 4.49
CA HIS A 83 22.21 -11.79 4.11
C HIS A 83 23.03 -12.97 3.54
N GLY A 84 23.64 -12.74 2.38
CA GLY A 84 24.49 -13.76 1.71
C GLY A 84 23.74 -14.87 0.98
N ASN A 85 22.40 -14.85 0.96
CA ASN A 85 21.61 -15.85 0.22
C ASN A 85 20.56 -15.20 -0.69
N PRO A 86 20.97 -14.70 -1.88
CA PRO A 86 20.07 -14.01 -2.80
C PRO A 86 18.94 -14.93 -3.31
N GLY A 87 19.20 -16.20 -3.55
CA GLY A 87 18.19 -17.16 -4.01
C GLY A 87 17.07 -17.37 -2.98
N ARG A 88 17.43 -17.39 -1.68
CA ARG A 88 16.45 -17.44 -0.59
C ARG A 88 15.61 -16.18 -0.50
N ALA A 89 16.23 -15.02 -0.70
CA ALA A 89 15.53 -13.74 -0.71
C ALA A 89 14.53 -13.64 -1.87
N GLU A 90 14.92 -14.08 -3.06
CA GLU A 90 14.06 -14.12 -4.24
C GLU A 90 12.89 -15.10 -4.07
N ALA A 91 13.15 -16.30 -3.55
CA ALA A 91 12.10 -17.28 -3.26
C ALA A 91 11.08 -16.76 -2.24
N ALA A 92 11.53 -16.07 -1.19
CA ALA A 92 10.66 -15.42 -0.22
C ALA A 92 9.83 -14.29 -0.85
N ALA A 93 10.45 -13.44 -1.68
CA ALA A 93 9.75 -12.38 -2.39
C ALA A 93 8.65 -12.93 -3.33
N LEU A 94 8.93 -14.01 -4.06
CA LEU A 94 7.93 -14.70 -4.88
C LEU A 94 6.80 -15.30 -4.05
N SER A 95 7.09 -15.80 -2.87
CA SER A 95 6.07 -16.31 -1.94
C SER A 95 5.20 -15.18 -1.40
N PHE A 96 5.81 -14.05 -1.03
CA PHE A 96 5.10 -12.83 -0.65
C PHE A 96 4.13 -12.39 -1.76
N GLU A 97 4.59 -12.27 -2.99
CA GLU A 97 3.77 -11.91 -4.16
C GLU A 97 2.54 -12.82 -4.31
N ARG A 98 2.75 -14.13 -4.22
CA ARG A 98 1.65 -15.12 -4.33
C ARG A 98 0.65 -15.00 -3.20
N SER A 99 1.14 -14.87 -1.97
CA SER A 99 0.28 -14.75 -0.79
C SER A 99 -0.51 -13.45 -0.79
N PHE A 100 0.14 -12.34 -1.15
CA PHE A 100 -0.52 -11.04 -1.23
C PHE A 100 -1.62 -11.04 -2.31
N ARG A 101 -1.32 -11.58 -3.50
CA ARG A 101 -2.32 -11.76 -4.55
C ARG A 101 -3.49 -12.61 -4.11
N ALA A 102 -3.23 -13.77 -3.48
CA ALA A 102 -4.28 -14.64 -2.98
C ALA A 102 -5.15 -13.95 -1.91
N ALA A 103 -4.58 -13.03 -1.13
CA ALA A 103 -5.34 -12.20 -0.20
C ALA A 103 -6.28 -11.22 -0.93
N ILE A 104 -5.82 -10.57 -2.00
CA ILE A 104 -6.65 -9.72 -2.87
C ILE A 104 -7.81 -10.56 -3.46
N ASP A 105 -7.50 -11.71 -4.06
CA ASP A 105 -8.49 -12.55 -4.73
C ASP A 105 -9.56 -13.08 -3.74
N ARG A 106 -9.18 -13.32 -2.47
CA ARG A 106 -10.06 -13.89 -1.44
C ARG A 106 -10.89 -12.86 -0.70
N HIS A 107 -10.30 -11.71 -0.38
CA HIS A 107 -10.90 -10.71 0.52
C HIS A 107 -11.33 -9.43 -0.20
N GLY A 108 -10.94 -9.28 -1.46
CA GLY A 108 -11.09 -8.02 -2.19
C GLY A 108 -10.14 -6.95 -1.68
N VAL A 109 -10.36 -5.74 -2.17
CA VAL A 109 -9.61 -4.54 -1.82
C VAL A 109 -10.61 -3.44 -1.50
N LEU A 110 -10.39 -2.73 -0.41
CA LEU A 110 -11.23 -1.62 0.00
C LEU A 110 -10.43 -0.31 -0.05
N PRO A 111 -10.98 0.75 -0.65
CA PRO A 111 -10.40 2.07 -0.52
C PRO A 111 -10.47 2.55 0.94
N VAL A 112 -9.57 3.43 1.34
CA VAL A 112 -9.77 4.23 2.54
C VAL A 112 -11.02 5.10 2.31
N PRO A 113 -11.96 5.18 3.26
CA PRO A 113 -13.16 6.00 3.10
C PRO A 113 -12.84 7.44 2.67
N GLY A 114 -13.48 7.92 1.61
CA GLY A 114 -13.24 9.24 1.04
C GLY A 114 -12.01 9.37 0.14
N ALA A 115 -11.21 8.31 -0.04
CA ALA A 115 -9.99 8.39 -0.84
C ALA A 115 -10.28 8.63 -2.33
N GLN A 116 -11.33 8.04 -2.86
CA GLN A 116 -11.71 8.23 -4.26
C GLN A 116 -12.13 9.67 -4.50
N GLU A 117 -12.99 10.21 -3.65
CA GLU A 117 -13.48 11.58 -3.71
C GLU A 117 -12.33 12.61 -3.61
N VAL A 118 -11.32 12.32 -2.79
CA VAL A 118 -10.09 13.15 -2.71
C VAL A 118 -9.35 13.13 -4.04
N ILE A 119 -9.15 11.95 -4.65
CA ILE A 119 -8.44 11.84 -5.93
C ILE A 119 -9.18 12.59 -7.03
N GLU A 120 -10.51 12.40 -7.11
CA GLU A 120 -11.37 13.10 -8.07
C GLU A 120 -11.29 14.62 -7.86
N GLY A 121 -11.44 15.10 -6.62
CA GLY A 121 -11.37 16.51 -6.30
C GLY A 121 -10.01 17.16 -6.60
N LEU A 122 -8.91 16.46 -6.39
CA LEU A 122 -7.58 16.93 -6.77
C LEU A 122 -7.45 17.11 -8.29
N ARG A 123 -7.95 16.16 -9.07
CA ARG A 123 -7.92 16.23 -10.53
C ARG A 123 -8.85 17.31 -11.08
N ASP A 124 -10.03 17.48 -10.48
CA ASP A 124 -10.95 18.57 -10.83
C ASP A 124 -10.33 19.95 -10.55
N ALA A 125 -9.45 20.01 -9.56
CA ALA A 125 -8.61 21.19 -9.27
C ALA A 125 -7.45 21.38 -10.24
N GLY A 126 -7.27 20.51 -11.22
CA GLY A 126 -6.14 20.54 -12.16
C GLY A 126 -4.83 20.01 -11.58
N ILE A 127 -4.85 19.40 -10.40
CA ILE A 127 -3.69 18.78 -9.77
C ILE A 127 -3.56 17.35 -10.31
N ARG A 128 -2.41 17.02 -10.87
CA ARG A 128 -2.13 15.66 -11.35
C ARG A 128 -1.95 14.71 -10.18
N VAL A 129 -2.45 13.49 -10.33
CA VAL A 129 -2.38 12.46 -9.29
C VAL A 129 -1.58 11.27 -9.78
N CYS A 130 -0.48 10.97 -9.11
CA CYS A 130 0.33 9.79 -9.32
C CYS A 130 0.22 8.84 -8.12
N MET A 131 -0.22 7.61 -8.34
CA MET A 131 -0.11 6.55 -7.33
C MET A 131 1.29 5.95 -7.36
N ILE A 132 1.94 5.86 -6.21
CA ILE A 132 3.26 5.24 -6.07
C ILE A 132 3.27 4.20 -4.96
N THR A 133 4.01 3.11 -5.17
CA THR A 133 4.04 1.99 -4.24
C THR A 133 5.40 1.29 -4.22
N GLY A 134 5.68 0.53 -3.17
CA GLY A 134 6.80 -0.43 -3.14
C GLY A 134 6.39 -1.84 -3.56
N LEU A 135 5.11 -2.06 -3.87
CA LEU A 135 4.64 -3.32 -4.43
C LEU A 135 5.10 -3.45 -5.90
N SER A 136 5.21 -4.69 -6.37
CA SER A 136 5.50 -4.95 -7.78
C SER A 136 4.44 -4.35 -8.70
N ARG A 137 4.83 -4.12 -9.96
CA ARG A 137 3.91 -3.64 -11.01
C ARG A 137 2.69 -4.54 -11.14
N ARG A 138 2.88 -5.85 -10.99
CA ARG A 138 1.80 -6.82 -11.07
C ARG A 138 0.78 -6.64 -9.94
N LEU A 139 1.25 -6.47 -8.70
CA LEU A 139 0.37 -6.24 -7.55
C LEU A 139 -0.30 -4.87 -7.61
N LEU A 140 0.43 -3.83 -8.04
CA LEU A 140 -0.14 -2.50 -8.31
C LEU A 140 -1.28 -2.60 -9.31
N GLY A 141 -1.04 -3.28 -10.45
CA GLY A 141 -2.07 -3.50 -11.48
C GLY A 141 -3.30 -4.20 -10.92
N ASN A 142 -3.13 -5.31 -10.19
CA ASN A 142 -4.24 -6.04 -9.59
C ASN A 142 -5.07 -5.18 -8.62
N LEU A 143 -4.42 -4.33 -7.82
CA LEU A 143 -5.12 -3.42 -6.90
C LEU A 143 -5.95 -2.37 -7.66
N LEU A 144 -5.35 -1.73 -8.68
CA LEU A 144 -6.03 -0.72 -9.48
C LEU A 144 -7.14 -1.31 -10.35
N ASP A 145 -6.98 -2.53 -10.88
CA ASP A 145 -8.02 -3.26 -11.62
C ASP A 145 -9.21 -3.57 -10.70
N THR A 146 -8.94 -4.10 -9.50
CA THR A 146 -9.98 -4.47 -8.53
C THR A 146 -10.79 -3.25 -8.08
N LEU A 147 -10.14 -2.10 -7.93
CA LEU A 147 -10.77 -0.84 -7.55
C LEU A 147 -11.39 -0.09 -8.73
N GLY A 148 -11.06 -0.43 -9.98
CA GLY A 148 -11.46 0.33 -11.16
C GLY A 148 -10.78 1.71 -11.26
N TRP A 149 -9.61 1.90 -10.64
CA TRP A 149 -8.97 3.20 -10.45
C TRP A 149 -8.03 3.66 -11.56
N TRP A 150 -7.84 2.86 -12.63
CA TRP A 150 -6.98 3.27 -13.75
C TRP A 150 -7.38 4.60 -14.41
N ARG A 151 -8.67 4.94 -14.34
CA ARG A 151 -9.18 6.22 -14.88
C ARG A 151 -9.14 7.37 -13.89
N LEU A 152 -8.91 7.08 -12.62
CA LEU A 152 -8.85 8.07 -11.54
C LEU A 152 -7.46 8.67 -11.37
N VAL A 153 -6.41 8.01 -11.86
CA VAL A 153 -5.03 8.46 -11.68
C VAL A 153 -4.40 8.81 -13.03
N ASP A 154 -3.54 9.82 -13.03
CA ASP A 154 -2.83 10.23 -14.24
C ASP A 154 -1.60 9.35 -14.49
N LEU A 155 -1.07 8.76 -13.43
CA LEU A 155 0.08 7.86 -13.48
C LEU A 155 0.08 6.89 -12.28
N ALA A 156 0.60 5.69 -12.47
CA ALA A 156 0.86 4.74 -11.40
C ALA A 156 2.27 4.16 -11.56
N LEU A 157 3.07 4.19 -10.51
CA LEU A 157 4.47 3.77 -10.52
C LEU A 157 4.78 2.73 -9.45
N SER A 158 5.57 1.75 -9.85
CA SER A 158 6.10 0.66 -9.05
C SER A 158 7.64 0.67 -9.07
N PRO A 159 8.34 -0.14 -8.26
CA PRO A 159 9.79 -0.20 -8.27
C PRO A 159 10.39 -0.55 -9.63
N GLU A 160 9.68 -1.29 -10.48
CA GLU A 160 10.13 -1.67 -11.83
C GLU A 160 10.11 -0.52 -12.84
N ASP A 161 9.52 0.62 -12.49
CA ASP A 161 9.45 1.81 -13.32
C ASP A 161 10.67 2.73 -13.17
N VAL A 162 11.51 2.45 -12.19
CA VAL A 162 12.63 3.31 -11.76
C VAL A 162 13.87 2.48 -11.41
N PRO A 163 15.08 3.06 -11.44
CA PRO A 163 16.29 2.36 -11.03
C PRO A 163 16.26 1.90 -9.56
N ARG A 164 15.64 2.68 -8.66
CA ARG A 164 15.58 2.39 -7.23
C ARG A 164 14.20 2.70 -6.68
N GLY A 165 13.54 1.72 -6.08
CA GLY A 165 12.29 1.91 -5.37
C GLY A 165 12.46 2.67 -4.04
N TYR A 166 11.43 2.67 -3.20
CA TYR A 166 11.54 3.21 -1.84
C TYR A 166 12.74 2.64 -1.08
N PRO A 167 13.43 3.40 -0.29
CA PRO A 167 13.18 4.79 0.13
C PRO A 167 13.91 5.86 -0.72
N TRP A 168 14.28 5.55 -1.95
CA TRP A 168 14.97 6.46 -2.87
C TRP A 168 14.00 7.42 -3.55
N PRO A 169 14.45 8.60 -4.02
CA PRO A 169 13.58 9.63 -4.56
C PRO A 169 13.00 9.31 -5.93
N ASP A 170 13.49 8.25 -6.57
CA ASP A 170 13.36 7.97 -8.00
C ASP A 170 11.87 7.90 -8.44
N LEU A 171 10.97 7.34 -7.59
CA LEU A 171 9.53 7.26 -7.89
C LEU A 171 8.87 8.65 -7.99
N VAL A 172 9.16 9.56 -7.05
CA VAL A 172 8.62 10.92 -7.07
C VAL A 172 9.19 11.70 -8.24
N LEU A 173 10.51 11.59 -8.47
CA LEU A 173 11.17 12.27 -9.60
C LEU A 173 10.69 11.73 -10.96
N ALA A 174 10.43 10.42 -11.06
CA ALA A 174 9.86 9.83 -12.27
C ALA A 174 8.43 10.32 -12.53
N ALA A 175 7.61 10.45 -11.47
CA ALA A 175 6.27 11.01 -11.58
C ALA A 175 6.33 12.45 -12.10
N MET A 176 7.18 13.28 -11.52
CA MET A 176 7.40 14.65 -11.93
C MET A 176 7.80 14.77 -13.42
N LEU A 177 8.81 14.00 -13.83
CA LEU A 177 9.31 14.01 -15.20
C LEU A 177 8.26 13.54 -16.22
N ARG A 178 7.55 12.44 -15.92
CA ARG A 178 6.54 11.87 -16.82
C ARG A 178 5.27 12.71 -16.92
N LEU A 179 4.95 13.47 -15.88
CA LEU A 179 3.80 14.36 -15.84
C LEU A 179 4.17 15.82 -16.16
N GLY A 180 5.42 16.12 -16.52
CA GLY A 180 5.85 17.44 -16.99
C GLY A 180 5.75 18.53 -15.92
N VAL A 181 6.15 18.22 -14.68
CA VAL A 181 6.30 19.18 -13.59
C VAL A 181 7.75 19.63 -13.56
N GLU A 182 7.98 20.93 -13.61
CA GLU A 182 9.33 21.49 -13.77
C GLU A 182 10.02 21.74 -12.42
N ASP A 183 9.24 22.12 -11.40
CA ASP A 183 9.75 22.36 -10.05
C ASP A 183 9.28 21.30 -9.08
N VAL A 184 10.21 20.57 -8.47
CA VAL A 184 9.88 19.53 -7.49
C VAL A 184 9.13 20.08 -6.27
N ARG A 185 9.27 21.38 -5.97
CA ARG A 185 8.54 22.04 -4.89
C ARG A 185 7.04 22.16 -5.17
N GLU A 186 6.61 22.05 -6.42
CA GLU A 186 5.20 21.95 -6.82
C GLU A 186 4.64 20.53 -6.65
N THR A 187 5.42 19.60 -6.09
CA THR A 187 4.99 18.24 -5.80
C THR A 187 4.67 18.08 -4.33
N ALA A 188 3.51 17.53 -4.02
CA ALA A 188 3.15 17.05 -2.70
C ALA A 188 3.21 15.52 -2.65
N TYR A 189 3.80 14.99 -1.59
CA TYR A 189 3.79 13.55 -1.28
C TYR A 189 2.91 13.29 -0.07
N ALA A 190 2.03 12.28 -0.13
CA ALA A 190 1.31 11.78 1.03
C ALA A 190 1.49 10.26 1.17
N GLY A 191 1.85 9.82 2.37
CA GLY A 191 2.08 8.40 2.64
C GLY A 191 2.18 8.05 4.12
N SER A 192 1.96 6.78 4.43
CA SER A 192 1.84 6.25 5.80
C SER A 192 3.06 5.43 6.24
N THR A 193 4.14 5.38 5.44
CA THR A 193 5.33 4.60 5.75
C THR A 193 6.59 5.45 5.78
N THR A 194 7.55 5.09 6.64
CA THR A 194 8.83 5.81 6.76
C THR A 194 9.64 5.78 5.46
N SER A 195 9.56 4.68 4.69
CA SER A 195 10.23 4.54 3.40
C SER A 195 9.65 5.49 2.35
N GLY A 196 8.33 5.62 2.30
CA GLY A 196 7.65 6.57 1.41
C GLY A 196 7.94 8.03 1.80
N ILE A 197 7.87 8.37 3.10
CA ILE A 197 8.22 9.72 3.58
C ILE A 197 9.66 10.08 3.20
N ARG A 198 10.62 9.15 3.37
CA ARG A 198 12.01 9.38 2.95
C ARG A 198 12.13 9.61 1.44
N CYS A 199 11.32 8.92 0.62
CA CYS A 199 11.28 9.12 -0.81
C CYS A 199 10.85 10.56 -1.15
N GLY A 200 9.70 11.02 -0.64
CA GLY A 200 9.23 12.38 -0.84
C GLY A 200 10.23 13.45 -0.34
N LYS A 201 10.80 13.23 0.86
CA LYS A 201 11.81 14.14 1.44
C LYS A 201 13.08 14.22 0.60
N ARG A 202 13.60 13.08 0.16
CA ARG A 202 14.82 13.01 -0.66
C ARG A 202 14.62 13.58 -2.05
N ALA A 203 13.40 13.48 -2.60
CA ALA A 203 13.05 14.10 -3.86
C ALA A 203 13.06 15.64 -3.77
N GLY A 204 12.83 16.19 -2.58
CA GLY A 204 12.69 17.62 -2.38
C GLY A 204 11.27 18.13 -2.59
N ALA A 205 10.26 17.26 -2.46
CA ALA A 205 8.85 17.63 -2.56
C ALA A 205 8.50 18.78 -1.61
N GLY A 206 7.72 19.74 -2.08
CA GLY A 206 7.34 20.93 -1.30
C GLY A 206 6.53 20.60 -0.07
N ILE A 207 5.66 19.59 -0.17
CA ILE A 207 4.88 19.05 0.95
C ILE A 207 5.17 17.55 1.07
N VAL A 208 5.51 17.10 2.29
CA VAL A 208 5.66 15.69 2.63
C VAL A 208 4.74 15.38 3.79
N ALA A 209 3.56 14.87 3.49
CA ALA A 209 2.50 14.58 4.47
C ALA A 209 2.57 13.13 4.97
N GLY A 210 2.73 12.98 6.27
CA GLY A 210 2.58 11.72 6.98
C GLY A 210 1.11 11.43 7.28
N VAL A 211 0.57 10.33 6.71
CA VAL A 211 -0.81 9.88 6.89
C VAL A 211 -0.87 8.85 8.01
N LEU A 212 -1.74 9.05 8.99
CA LEU A 212 -1.77 8.27 10.23
C LEU A 212 -2.66 7.02 10.18
N THR A 213 -3.27 6.70 9.03
CA THR A 213 -4.09 5.49 8.82
C THR A 213 -3.28 4.22 8.54
N GLY A 214 -1.97 4.32 8.37
CA GLY A 214 -1.14 3.17 8.01
C GLY A 214 -0.27 2.65 9.15
N GLY A 215 0.74 1.85 8.80
CA GLY A 215 1.52 1.04 9.72
C GLY A 215 2.54 1.77 10.60
N HIS A 216 2.82 3.07 10.39
CA HIS A 216 3.83 3.77 11.16
C HIS A 216 3.26 4.92 11.99
N THR A 217 3.77 5.08 13.22
CA THR A 217 3.38 6.15 14.14
C THR A 217 3.85 7.52 13.65
N ARG A 218 3.18 8.56 14.16
CA ARG A 218 3.53 9.97 13.89
C ARG A 218 5.01 10.26 14.13
N ASP A 219 5.57 9.73 15.23
CA ASP A 219 6.97 10.00 15.59
C ASP A 219 7.94 9.37 14.60
N ARG A 220 7.67 8.13 14.15
CA ARG A 220 8.47 7.49 13.11
C ARG A 220 8.40 8.21 11.77
N LEU A 221 7.20 8.72 11.39
CA LEU A 221 7.03 9.51 10.16
C LEU A 221 7.75 10.86 10.28
N ARG A 222 7.74 11.49 11.47
CA ARG A 222 8.49 12.72 11.75
C ARG A 222 10.00 12.49 11.62
N GLU A 223 10.53 11.45 12.22
CA GLU A 223 11.95 11.06 12.11
C GLU A 223 12.35 10.76 10.66
N ALA A 224 11.43 10.23 9.86
CA ALA A 224 11.66 9.99 8.43
C ALA A 224 11.68 11.28 7.60
N GLY A 225 11.20 12.41 8.14
CA GLY A 225 11.23 13.73 7.51
C GLY A 225 9.88 14.24 6.99
N ALA A 226 8.76 13.73 7.51
CA ALA A 226 7.44 14.30 7.23
C ALA A 226 7.38 15.75 7.73
N THR A 227 6.91 16.65 6.86
CA THR A 227 6.76 18.08 7.17
C THR A 227 5.37 18.39 7.73
N HIS A 228 4.38 17.60 7.36
CA HIS A 228 2.98 17.74 7.75
C HIS A 228 2.41 16.38 8.17
N PHE A 229 1.31 16.41 8.91
CA PHE A 229 0.63 15.20 9.39
C PHE A 229 -0.87 15.37 9.23
N ILE A 230 -1.50 14.37 8.63
CA ILE A 230 -2.95 14.27 8.46
C ILE A 230 -3.46 12.96 9.06
N THR A 231 -4.67 13.00 9.60
CA THR A 231 -5.25 11.80 10.22
C THR A 231 -5.59 10.76 9.15
N ALA A 232 -6.21 11.21 8.06
CA ALA A 232 -6.56 10.39 6.90
C ALA A 232 -6.34 11.17 5.62
N ILE A 233 -6.41 10.49 4.48
CA ILE A 233 -6.25 11.12 3.16
C ILE A 233 -7.31 12.19 2.90
N THR A 234 -8.46 12.12 3.54
CA THR A 234 -9.54 13.11 3.47
C THR A 234 -9.14 14.51 3.96
N ASP A 235 -8.11 14.60 4.81
CA ASP A 235 -7.60 15.88 5.30
C ASP A 235 -6.59 16.53 4.33
N PHE A 236 -6.19 15.78 3.29
CA PHE A 236 -5.13 16.22 2.37
C PHE A 236 -5.50 17.45 1.54
N PRO A 237 -6.73 17.59 0.99
CA PRO A 237 -7.13 18.81 0.29
C PRO A 237 -7.04 20.07 1.18
N ALA A 238 -7.49 19.98 2.43
CA ALA A 238 -7.39 21.11 3.37
C ALA A 238 -5.93 21.50 3.63
N LEU A 239 -5.04 20.52 3.82
CA LEU A 239 -3.61 20.76 3.96
C LEU A 239 -3.01 21.49 2.75
N LEU A 240 -3.40 21.11 1.52
CA LEU A 240 -2.92 21.76 0.30
C LEU A 240 -3.44 23.20 0.19
N ALA A 241 -4.68 23.44 0.56
CA ALA A 241 -5.28 24.78 0.58
C ALA A 241 -4.57 25.70 1.60
N ASP A 242 -4.28 25.21 2.80
CA ASP A 242 -3.56 25.93 3.85
C ASP A 242 -2.12 26.26 3.42
N ALA A 243 -1.53 25.44 2.56
CA ALA A 243 -0.21 25.69 1.97
C ALA A 243 -0.23 26.66 0.77
N GLY A 244 -1.38 27.28 0.47
CA GLY A 244 -1.55 28.27 -0.59
C GLY A 244 -1.87 27.70 -1.97
N THR A 245 -2.20 26.41 -2.06
CA THR A 245 -2.68 25.80 -3.30
C THR A 245 -4.16 26.12 -3.50
N ALA A 246 -4.50 26.77 -4.61
CA ALA A 246 -5.88 27.09 -4.96
C ALA A 246 -6.63 25.78 -5.30
N LEU A 247 -7.47 25.33 -4.41
CA LEU A 247 -8.39 24.22 -4.66
C LEU A 247 -9.81 24.77 -4.88
N PRO A 248 -10.59 24.25 -5.84
CA PRO A 248 -12.00 24.59 -5.93
C PRO A 248 -12.68 24.16 -4.64
N VAL A 249 -13.37 25.09 -4.01
CA VAL A 249 -14.18 24.80 -2.81
C VAL A 249 -15.35 23.94 -3.24
N HIS A 250 -15.19 22.63 -3.22
CA HIS A 250 -16.34 21.75 -3.24
C HIS A 250 -17.02 21.88 -1.89
N SER A 251 -18.12 22.63 -1.86
CA SER A 251 -19.09 22.52 -0.77
C SER A 251 -19.46 21.03 -0.69
N ALA A 252 -18.93 20.35 0.30
CA ALA A 252 -19.42 19.03 0.65
C ALA A 252 -20.92 19.15 0.87
N LYS A 253 -21.71 18.74 -0.13
CA LYS A 253 -23.13 18.57 0.02
C LYS A 253 -23.29 17.45 1.04
N MET A 254 -23.46 17.84 2.30
CA MET A 254 -23.86 16.90 3.33
C MET A 254 -25.10 16.15 2.80
N PRO A 255 -25.12 14.80 2.84
CA PRO A 255 -26.35 14.09 2.53
C PRO A 255 -27.42 14.64 3.48
N GLU A 256 -28.45 15.24 2.90
CA GLU A 256 -29.64 15.64 3.64
C GLU A 256 -30.11 14.41 4.41
N ALA A 257 -30.21 14.57 5.72
CA ALA A 257 -30.76 13.55 6.61
C ALA A 257 -32.14 13.17 6.07
N GLY A 258 -32.20 12.02 5.41
CA GLY A 258 -33.41 11.46 4.84
C GLY A 258 -34.50 11.40 5.88
N GLY A 259 -35.61 12.03 5.55
CA GLY A 259 -36.83 12.08 6.35
C GLY A 259 -37.23 10.68 6.84
N ARG A 260 -37.70 10.62 8.07
CA ARG A 260 -38.34 9.45 8.67
C ARG A 260 -39.34 8.84 7.68
N PRO A 261 -39.37 7.51 7.47
CA PRO A 261 -40.47 6.86 6.80
C PRO A 261 -41.67 6.88 7.74
N GLU A 262 -42.77 7.52 7.28
CA GLU A 262 -44.07 7.42 7.90
C GLU A 262 -44.57 5.98 7.85
N ALA A 263 -44.94 5.48 9.03
CA ALA A 263 -45.63 4.22 9.20
C ALA A 263 -47.11 4.41 8.78
N GLY A 264 -47.56 3.68 7.78
CA GLY A 264 -49.00 3.61 7.48
C GLY A 264 -49.30 3.01 6.10
N GLY A 265 -49.58 1.73 6.01
CA GLY A 265 -50.05 1.08 4.80
C GLY A 265 -50.37 -0.40 5.02
N ARG A 266 -51.58 -0.64 5.42
CA ARG A 266 -52.39 -1.84 5.63
C ARG A 266 -52.04 -3.02 4.69
N LEU A 267 -51.95 -4.21 5.28
CA LEU A 267 -51.95 -5.53 4.64
C LEU A 267 -53.29 -5.79 3.95
N GLU A 268 -53.26 -6.12 2.67
CA GLU A 268 -54.30 -6.93 2.03
C GLU A 268 -53.72 -8.28 1.54
N ALA A 269 -54.40 -9.33 1.99
CA ALA A 269 -54.13 -10.71 1.62
C ALA A 269 -54.79 -11.03 0.28
N GLY A 270 -54.14 -11.79 -0.59
CA GLY A 270 -54.80 -12.34 -1.78
C GLY A 270 -53.84 -13.06 -2.71
N GLY A 271 -54.04 -14.37 -2.83
CA GLY A 271 -53.73 -15.10 -4.08
C GLY A 271 -52.58 -16.12 -4.06
N ARG A 272 -52.92 -17.35 -3.70
CA ARG A 272 -52.18 -18.55 -4.17
C ARG A 272 -52.40 -18.68 -5.70
N PRO A 273 -51.44 -19.17 -6.44
CA PRO A 273 -51.74 -20.12 -7.52
C PRO A 273 -51.10 -21.50 -7.31
N GLU A 274 -51.79 -22.41 -7.83
CA GLU A 274 -51.78 -23.85 -7.83
C GLU A 274 -50.53 -24.51 -8.40
N ALA A 275 -50.41 -25.78 -7.99
CA ALA A 275 -49.46 -26.75 -8.48
C ALA A 275 -49.75 -27.15 -9.92
N GLY A 276 -48.72 -27.33 -10.73
CA GLY A 276 -48.70 -27.87 -12.05
C GLY A 276 -47.47 -28.72 -12.34
N ASP A 277 -47.68 -29.98 -12.24
CA ASP A 277 -47.14 -31.12 -13.01
C ASP A 277 -45.64 -31.27 -13.33
N ARG A 278 -45.11 -32.39 -12.80
CA ARG A 278 -43.97 -33.14 -13.36
C ARG A 278 -44.45 -34.06 -14.50
N PRO A 279 -43.60 -34.36 -15.50
CA PRO A 279 -43.03 -35.71 -15.60
C PRO A 279 -41.55 -35.65 -16.06
N GLY A 280 -40.69 -36.59 -15.92
CA GLY A 280 -40.67 -38.00 -15.86
C GLY A 280 -39.23 -38.46 -16.07
N ALA A 281 -38.94 -39.58 -15.49
CA ALA A 281 -37.70 -40.32 -15.34
C ALA A 281 -36.94 -40.66 -16.66
N GLY A 282 -35.62 -40.93 -16.48
CA GLY A 282 -34.82 -41.62 -17.50
C GLY A 282 -33.45 -41.99 -16.93
N ALA A 283 -33.35 -43.23 -16.46
CA ALA A 283 -32.15 -43.88 -15.95
C ALA A 283 -31.13 -44.20 -17.06
N ALA A 284 -29.83 -44.23 -16.72
CA ALA A 284 -28.91 -45.30 -17.15
C ALA A 284 -27.64 -45.28 -16.32
N ALA A 285 -27.48 -46.32 -15.58
CA ALA A 285 -26.24 -46.76 -14.89
C ALA A 285 -25.26 -47.39 -15.89
N ARG A 286 -23.95 -47.37 -15.56
CA ARG A 286 -22.95 -48.45 -15.68
C ARG A 286 -21.61 -47.86 -15.25
N GLU A 287 -21.10 -48.26 -14.10
CA GLU A 287 -20.14 -49.33 -13.81
C GLU A 287 -18.87 -49.33 -14.65
N ALA A 288 -17.75 -49.06 -14.00
CA ALA A 288 -16.53 -49.86 -14.14
C ALA A 288 -15.60 -49.60 -12.94
N ALA A 289 -15.41 -50.67 -12.22
CA ALA A 289 -14.52 -50.85 -11.09
C ALA A 289 -13.07 -51.13 -11.56
N GLY A 290 -12.12 -50.92 -10.66
CA GLY A 290 -10.75 -51.43 -10.73
C GLY A 290 -9.79 -50.39 -10.24
N GLY A 291 -8.99 -50.53 -9.22
CA GLY A 291 -8.41 -51.61 -8.51
C GLY A 291 -7.45 -51.04 -7.50
N VAL A 292 -7.50 -51.56 -6.33
CA VAL A 292 -6.68 -51.29 -5.14
C VAL A 292 -5.22 -51.61 -5.38
N ALA A 293 -4.32 -50.75 -4.90
CA ALA A 293 -2.98 -51.16 -4.48
C ALA A 293 -2.56 -50.35 -3.24
N GLU A 294 -2.84 -50.95 -2.11
CA GLU A 294 -2.33 -50.70 -0.78
C GLU A 294 -0.81 -50.96 -0.78
N ARG A 295 0.02 -49.99 -0.37
CA ARG A 295 1.39 -50.27 0.06
C ARG A 295 1.67 -49.61 1.40
N ALA A 296 2.01 -50.51 2.29
CA ALA A 296 2.29 -50.43 3.69
C ALA A 296 3.30 -49.35 4.10
N VAL A 297 3.02 -48.75 5.26
CA VAL A 297 3.89 -47.98 6.13
C VAL A 297 4.81 -48.94 6.90
N PRO A 298 6.13 -48.65 7.03
CA PRO A 298 6.93 -49.22 8.12
C PRO A 298 6.98 -48.22 9.29
N GLY A 299 6.67 -48.70 10.45
CA GLY A 299 6.72 -48.05 11.75
C GLY A 299 8.14 -47.89 12.33
N PRO A 300 8.28 -47.34 13.54
CA PRO A 300 9.47 -46.64 14.02
C PRO A 300 10.50 -47.58 14.64
N GLY A 301 11.77 -47.37 14.26
CA GLY A 301 12.92 -48.03 14.88
C GLY A 301 13.66 -47.09 15.85
N SER A 302 13.85 -47.59 17.01
CA SER A 302 14.47 -47.15 18.25
C SER A 302 15.83 -46.43 18.13
N LEU A 303 15.98 -45.43 18.95
CA LEU A 303 17.07 -45.08 19.89
C LEU A 303 18.47 -45.61 19.63
N VAL A 304 19.41 -44.71 19.39
CA VAL A 304 20.75 -44.79 20.02
C VAL A 304 21.26 -43.36 20.24
N SER A 305 21.46 -43.00 21.49
CA SER A 305 22.31 -41.90 21.93
C SER A 305 23.78 -42.29 21.86
N PRO A 306 24.67 -41.33 21.69
CA PRO A 306 25.90 -41.35 22.48
C PRO A 306 26.10 -40.06 23.29
N GLN A 307 26.44 -40.33 24.54
CA GLN A 307 26.90 -39.39 25.55
C GLN A 307 28.26 -38.74 25.22
N ALA A 308 28.36 -37.51 25.66
CA ALA A 308 29.46 -36.81 26.31
C ALA A 308 30.93 -37.11 25.91
N SER A 309 31.64 -36.02 25.59
CA SER A 309 32.96 -35.76 26.19
C SER A 309 33.23 -34.25 26.20
N ALA A 310 33.31 -33.72 27.38
CA ALA A 310 33.89 -32.42 27.70
C ALA A 310 35.42 -32.54 27.74
N SER A 311 36.13 -31.63 27.09
CA SER A 311 37.52 -31.30 27.47
C SER A 311 37.83 -29.87 27.02
N GLN A 312 37.94 -29.05 27.99
CA GLN A 312 38.81 -27.91 28.20
C GLN A 312 39.90 -27.66 27.13
N ILE A 313 39.97 -26.42 26.68
CA ILE A 313 41.23 -25.72 26.50
C ILE A 313 41.00 -24.25 26.85
N SER A 314 41.74 -23.84 27.88
CA SER A 314 41.88 -22.45 28.39
C SER A 314 42.97 -21.69 27.60
N ARG A 315 42.75 -20.39 27.49
CA ARG A 315 43.70 -19.27 27.44
C ARG A 315 44.76 -19.23 26.36
N GLN A 316 44.76 -18.14 25.61
CA GLN A 316 45.75 -17.04 25.75
C GLN A 316 45.41 -15.89 24.80
N VAL A 317 45.38 -14.69 25.43
CA VAL A 317 45.54 -13.39 24.77
C VAL A 317 47.04 -13.05 24.84
N PRO A 318 47.64 -12.32 23.86
CA PRO A 318 47.79 -10.89 24.12
C PRO A 318 46.99 -10.00 23.17
#